data_554bd6b403beb278b4f484e2a97cb733
#
_entry.id   554bd6b403beb278b4f484e2a97cb733
#
_cell.length_a   1.000
_cell.length_b   1.000
_cell.length_c   1.000
_cell.angle_alpha   90.00
_cell.angle_beta   90.00
_cell.angle_gamma   90.00
#
_symmetry.space_group_name_H-M   'P 1'
#
loop_
_entity.id
_entity.type
_entity.pdbx_description
1 polymer ?
#
loop_
_entity_poly.entity_id
_entity_poly.type
_entity_poly.pdbx_seq_one_letter_code
_entity_poly.pdbx_strand_id
1 'polypeptide(L)'
;MKYVLGIDLGTSGTKTVLFDQYGTAVCSALVEYPLYQPHNGWAEQKPEDWYHAAVDTIRSVLTKSGPSIIWCDQRTAAECDQIHEIVGRDQLISITANPALTGFTLSKLLWVRNHEPEVYAKCRHILLPKDYVRYMLTGDFATEVSDASGMQML
;
A
#
# COMPACT_ATOMS: atom_id res chain seq x y z
N MET A 1 11.67 8.81 -16.42
CA MET A 1 11.70 7.36 -16.71
C MET A 1 10.50 7.00 -17.58
N LYS A 2 10.69 6.17 -18.59
CA LYS A 2 9.59 5.64 -19.42
C LYS A 2 9.31 4.21 -18.98
N TYR A 3 8.03 3.83 -18.98
CA TYR A 3 7.60 2.48 -18.64
C TYR A 3 6.69 1.93 -19.73
N VAL A 4 6.65 0.61 -19.84
CA VAL A 4 5.78 -0.13 -20.76
C VAL A 4 4.96 -1.13 -19.95
N LEU A 5 3.67 -1.20 -20.24
CA LEU A 5 2.77 -2.21 -19.68
C LEU A 5 2.62 -3.36 -20.67
N GLY A 6 2.91 -4.58 -20.23
CA GLY A 6 2.52 -5.80 -20.92
C GLY A 6 1.28 -6.38 -20.24
N ILE A 7 0.21 -6.61 -21.00
CA ILE A 7 -1.03 -7.20 -20.50
C ILE A 7 -1.24 -8.50 -21.24
N ASP A 8 -1.28 -9.61 -20.51
CA ASP A 8 -1.57 -10.95 -21.02
C ASP A 8 -2.95 -11.40 -20.53
N LEU A 9 -3.84 -11.66 -21.46
CA LEU A 9 -5.23 -12.06 -21.22
C LEU A 9 -5.36 -13.55 -21.52
N GLY A 10 -5.14 -14.36 -20.49
CA GLY A 10 -5.16 -15.82 -20.58
C GLY A 10 -6.52 -16.43 -20.25
N THR A 11 -6.63 -17.75 -20.42
CA THR A 11 -7.87 -18.50 -20.08
C THR A 11 -8.18 -18.52 -18.57
N SER A 12 -7.14 -18.50 -17.73
CA SER A 12 -7.32 -18.63 -16.28
C SER A 12 -7.26 -17.29 -15.53
N GLY A 13 -6.83 -16.21 -16.19
CA GLY A 13 -6.67 -14.91 -15.55
C GLY A 13 -5.96 -13.92 -16.46
N THR A 14 -5.96 -12.67 -16.04
CA THR A 14 -5.20 -11.59 -16.69
C THR A 14 -3.96 -11.29 -15.87
N LYS A 15 -2.80 -11.22 -16.51
CA LYS A 15 -1.54 -10.80 -15.90
C LYS A 15 -1.06 -9.51 -16.54
N THR A 16 -0.76 -8.52 -15.70
CA THR A 16 -0.12 -7.27 -16.13
C THR A 16 1.28 -7.18 -15.54
N VAL A 17 2.25 -6.79 -16.38
CA VAL A 17 3.64 -6.56 -15.98
C VAL A 17 4.04 -5.14 -16.37
N LEU A 18 4.64 -4.41 -15.44
CA LEU A 18 5.25 -3.11 -15.69
C LEU A 18 6.74 -3.30 -15.95
N PHE A 19 7.20 -2.86 -17.10
CA PHE A 19 8.62 -2.89 -17.50
C PHE A 19 9.19 -1.47 -17.49
N ASP A 20 10.45 -1.34 -17.10
CA ASP A 20 11.21 -0.11 -17.28
C ASP A 20 11.66 0.06 -18.76
N GLN A 21 12.35 1.16 -19.03
CA GLN A 21 12.86 1.49 -20.36
C GLN A 21 13.93 0.53 -20.89
N TYR A 22 14.46 -0.33 -20.03
CA TYR A 22 15.48 -1.34 -20.36
C TYR A 22 14.89 -2.75 -20.53
N GLY A 23 13.56 -2.89 -20.38
CA GLY A 23 12.87 -4.18 -20.47
C GLY A 23 12.91 -5.01 -19.18
N THR A 24 13.36 -4.43 -18.06
CA THR A 24 13.36 -5.10 -16.77
C THR A 24 11.96 -5.04 -16.14
N ALA A 25 11.44 -6.19 -15.70
CA ALA A 25 10.16 -6.24 -14.98
C ALA A 25 10.29 -5.56 -13.62
N VAL A 26 9.51 -4.51 -13.42
CA VAL A 26 9.49 -3.71 -12.17
C VAL A 26 8.52 -4.28 -11.16
N CYS A 27 7.33 -4.65 -11.62
CA CYS A 27 6.30 -5.32 -10.83
C CYS A 27 5.29 -6.01 -11.74
N SER A 28 4.51 -6.92 -11.17
CA SER A 28 3.42 -7.59 -11.88
C SER A 28 2.23 -7.81 -10.97
N ALA A 29 1.06 -7.99 -11.57
CA ALA A 29 -0.17 -8.39 -10.90
C ALA A 29 -0.89 -9.44 -11.73
N LEU A 30 -1.62 -10.34 -11.06
CA LEU A 30 -2.46 -11.37 -11.66
C LEU A 30 -3.84 -11.32 -11.00
N VAL A 31 -4.88 -11.37 -11.81
CA VAL A 31 -6.26 -11.55 -11.34
C VAL A 31 -6.86 -12.72 -12.12
N GLU A 32 -7.30 -13.74 -11.38
CA GLU A 32 -7.94 -14.93 -11.93
C GLU A 32 -9.45 -14.71 -12.10
N TYR A 33 -10.05 -15.43 -13.05
CA TYR A 33 -11.50 -15.45 -13.27
C TYR A 33 -11.98 -16.86 -13.65
N PRO A 34 -13.28 -17.15 -13.41
CA PRO A 34 -13.81 -18.49 -13.62
C PRO A 34 -13.91 -18.85 -15.09
N LEU A 35 -13.75 -20.15 -15.35
CA LEU A 35 -14.17 -20.79 -16.60
C LEU A 35 -15.52 -21.47 -16.35
N TYR A 36 -16.54 -21.07 -17.08
CA TYR A 36 -17.87 -21.65 -16.98
C TYR A 36 -17.99 -22.85 -17.93
N GLN A 37 -18.51 -23.94 -17.43
CA GLN A 37 -18.73 -25.17 -18.20
C GLN A 37 -20.20 -25.63 -18.06
N PRO A 38 -21.13 -24.93 -18.73
CA PRO A 38 -22.57 -25.21 -18.58
C PRO A 38 -22.98 -26.58 -19.09
N HIS A 39 -22.21 -27.17 -20.04
CA HIS A 39 -22.41 -28.50 -20.56
C HIS A 39 -21.08 -29.21 -20.80
N ASN A 40 -21.10 -30.54 -20.91
CA ASN A 40 -19.89 -31.31 -21.18
C ASN A 40 -19.24 -30.88 -22.52
N GLY A 41 -17.97 -30.52 -22.45
CA GLY A 41 -17.19 -30.02 -23.60
C GLY A 41 -17.42 -28.56 -23.97
N TRP A 42 -18.26 -27.82 -23.22
CA TRP A 42 -18.40 -26.37 -23.40
C TRP A 42 -17.48 -25.61 -22.47
N ALA A 43 -16.99 -24.46 -22.94
CA ALA A 43 -16.14 -23.58 -22.16
C ALA A 43 -16.50 -22.13 -22.50
N GLU A 44 -16.93 -21.39 -21.50
CA GLU A 44 -17.42 -20.01 -21.66
C GLU A 44 -16.78 -19.10 -20.59
N GLN A 45 -16.64 -17.84 -20.92
CA GLN A 45 -16.19 -16.80 -19.99
C GLN A 45 -17.03 -15.54 -20.22
N LYS A 46 -17.17 -14.72 -19.17
CA LYS A 46 -17.84 -13.44 -19.28
C LYS A 46 -16.83 -12.36 -19.67
N PRO A 47 -17.07 -11.58 -20.74
CA PRO A 47 -16.18 -10.48 -21.13
C PRO A 47 -15.97 -9.44 -20.04
N GLU A 48 -16.95 -9.25 -19.15
CA GLU A 48 -16.84 -8.34 -17.99
C GLU A 48 -15.75 -8.78 -17.02
N ASP A 49 -15.54 -10.10 -16.82
CA ASP A 49 -14.49 -10.63 -15.95
C ASP A 49 -13.10 -10.28 -16.51
N TRP A 50 -12.91 -10.35 -17.83
CA TRP A 50 -11.67 -9.95 -18.50
C TRP A 50 -11.39 -8.46 -18.31
N TYR A 51 -12.42 -7.62 -18.51
CA TYR A 51 -12.29 -6.17 -18.37
C TYR A 51 -11.94 -5.79 -16.93
N HIS A 52 -12.66 -6.31 -15.94
CA HIS A 52 -12.39 -6.03 -14.53
C HIS A 52 -10.98 -6.52 -14.13
N ALA A 53 -10.59 -7.73 -14.51
CA ALA A 53 -9.26 -8.25 -14.23
C ALA A 53 -8.15 -7.40 -14.86
N ALA A 54 -8.33 -6.93 -16.09
CA ALA A 54 -7.37 -6.04 -16.76
C ALA A 54 -7.26 -4.70 -16.02
N VAL A 55 -8.38 -4.08 -15.64
CA VAL A 55 -8.39 -2.82 -14.88
C VAL A 55 -7.71 -2.99 -13.52
N ASP A 56 -8.02 -4.07 -12.80
CA ASP A 56 -7.48 -4.31 -11.46
C ASP A 56 -5.98 -4.63 -11.49
N THR A 57 -5.51 -5.40 -12.47
CA THR A 57 -4.08 -5.66 -12.63
C THR A 57 -3.31 -4.41 -13.06
N ILE A 58 -3.85 -3.57 -13.95
CA ILE A 58 -3.25 -2.28 -14.33
C ILE A 58 -3.16 -1.36 -13.12
N ARG A 59 -4.23 -1.19 -12.36
CA ARG A 59 -4.22 -0.38 -11.13
C ARG A 59 -3.17 -0.88 -10.15
N SER A 60 -3.12 -2.19 -9.91
CA SER A 60 -2.17 -2.80 -8.99
C SER A 60 -0.71 -2.52 -9.35
N VAL A 61 -0.32 -2.61 -10.63
CA VAL A 61 1.06 -2.33 -11.05
C VAL A 61 1.38 -0.84 -11.14
N LEU A 62 0.40 0.03 -11.38
CA LEU A 62 0.60 1.47 -11.45
C LEU A 62 0.68 2.12 -10.06
N THR A 63 -0.07 1.62 -9.10
CA THR A 63 -0.08 2.18 -7.73
C THR A 63 1.17 1.80 -6.95
N LYS A 64 1.91 0.74 -7.34
CA LYS A 64 3.13 0.26 -6.65
C LYS A 64 3.03 0.28 -5.13
N SER A 65 1.85 0.28 -4.59
CA SER A 65 1.68 0.23 -3.15
C SER A 65 1.99 -1.19 -2.70
N GLY A 66 3.12 -1.36 -2.05
CA GLY A 66 3.38 -2.52 -1.21
C GLY A 66 2.28 -2.68 -0.17
N PRO A 67 2.33 -3.73 0.64
CA PRO A 67 1.36 -3.92 1.72
C PRO A 67 1.38 -2.73 2.68
N SER A 68 0.21 -2.27 3.10
CA SER A 68 0.09 -1.25 4.14
C SER A 68 0.38 -1.86 5.51
N ILE A 69 1.19 -1.17 6.32
CA ILE A 69 1.40 -1.54 7.74
C ILE A 69 0.20 -1.03 8.54
N ILE A 70 -0.69 -1.95 8.93
CA ILE A 70 -1.95 -1.60 9.59
C ILE A 70 -1.82 -1.45 11.11
N TRP A 71 -2.87 -0.96 11.79
CA TRP A 71 -2.86 -0.61 13.21
C TRP A 71 -2.53 -1.77 14.17
N CYS A 72 -2.85 -3.00 13.82
CA CYS A 72 -2.58 -4.18 14.66
C CYS A 72 -1.19 -4.81 14.42
N ASP A 73 -0.38 -4.24 13.52
CA ASP A 73 0.98 -4.71 13.26
C ASP A 73 1.89 -4.38 14.45
N GLN A 74 2.67 -5.37 14.91
CA GLN A 74 3.51 -5.28 16.09
C GLN A 74 5.02 -5.22 15.79
N ARG A 75 5.42 -5.12 14.50
CA ARG A 75 6.84 -5.18 14.10
C ARG A 75 7.70 -4.03 14.64
N THR A 76 7.11 -2.92 15.06
CA THR A 76 7.78 -1.67 15.38
C THR A 76 8.13 -1.51 16.87
N ALA A 77 8.24 -2.61 17.63
CA ALA A 77 8.53 -2.54 19.07
C ALA A 77 9.88 -1.84 19.36
N ALA A 78 10.92 -2.16 18.58
CA ALA A 78 12.24 -1.54 18.72
C ALA A 78 12.21 -0.03 18.42
N GLU A 79 11.41 0.40 17.46
CA GLU A 79 11.22 1.82 17.15
C GLU A 79 10.46 2.56 18.25
N CYS A 80 9.52 1.90 18.93
CA CYS A 80 8.86 2.48 20.11
C CYS A 80 9.87 2.71 21.24
N ASP A 81 10.76 1.75 21.51
CA ASP A 81 11.83 1.91 22.49
C ASP A 81 12.79 3.06 22.10
N GLN A 82 13.18 3.12 20.83
CA GLN A 82 14.00 4.22 20.29
C GLN A 82 13.35 5.59 20.49
N ILE A 83 12.05 5.72 20.27
CA ILE A 83 11.30 6.97 20.49
C ILE A 83 11.35 7.35 22.00
N HIS A 84 11.12 6.39 22.89
CA HIS A 84 11.15 6.62 24.32
C HIS A 84 12.57 6.98 24.83
N GLU A 85 13.60 6.39 24.26
CA GLU A 85 15.01 6.72 24.61
C GLU A 85 15.40 8.13 24.17
N ILE A 86 14.97 8.56 22.98
CA ILE A 86 15.35 9.86 22.42
C ILE A 86 14.51 11.01 23.01
N VAL A 87 13.20 10.83 23.11
CA VAL A 87 12.28 11.89 23.50
C VAL A 87 11.99 11.85 25.02
N GLY A 88 12.00 10.67 25.61
CA GLY A 88 11.47 10.42 26.95
C GLY A 88 9.96 10.19 26.94
N ARG A 89 9.53 9.15 27.64
CA ARG A 89 8.11 8.73 27.64
C ARG A 89 7.16 9.83 28.13
N ASP A 90 7.48 10.47 29.25
CA ASP A 90 6.63 11.49 29.85
C ASP A 90 6.58 12.75 28.99
N GLN A 91 7.70 13.13 28.39
CA GLN A 91 7.76 14.25 27.46
C GLN A 91 6.95 13.97 26.19
N LEU A 92 7.03 12.76 25.62
CA LEU A 92 6.22 12.37 24.49
C LEU A 92 4.72 12.46 24.80
N ILE A 93 4.30 11.94 25.96
CA ILE A 93 2.90 12.02 26.40
C ILE A 93 2.47 13.48 26.62
N SER A 94 3.33 14.34 27.16
CA SER A 94 2.99 15.75 27.36
C SER A 94 2.77 16.52 26.05
N ILE A 95 3.45 16.10 24.96
CA ILE A 95 3.34 16.73 23.63
C ILE A 95 2.17 16.16 22.85
N THR A 96 2.06 14.83 22.81
CA THR A 96 1.16 14.13 21.87
C THR A 96 -0.06 13.50 22.55
N ALA A 97 -0.16 13.58 23.87
CA ALA A 97 -1.12 12.88 24.74
C ALA A 97 -1.05 11.34 24.65
N ASN A 98 -0.02 10.77 24.00
CA ASN A 98 0.12 9.34 23.77
C ASN A 98 1.56 8.86 23.98
N PRO A 99 1.79 7.66 24.57
CA PRO A 99 3.09 7.00 24.53
C PRO A 99 3.35 6.44 23.12
N ALA A 100 4.61 6.11 22.82
CA ALA A 100 4.91 5.34 21.58
C ALA A 100 4.31 3.94 21.69
N LEU A 101 3.52 3.57 20.68
CA LEU A 101 2.89 2.26 20.56
C LEU A 101 3.06 1.73 19.12
N THR A 102 3.14 0.42 18.99
CA THR A 102 3.29 -0.26 17.70
C THR A 102 2.12 -0.01 16.74
N GLY A 103 0.93 0.25 17.29
CA GLY A 103 -0.26 0.62 16.51
C GLY A 103 -0.20 2.00 15.87
N PHE A 104 0.65 2.90 16.38
CA PHE A 104 0.70 4.30 15.93
C PHE A 104 1.64 4.54 14.74
N THR A 105 1.47 5.67 14.07
CA THR A 105 2.10 5.91 12.76
C THR A 105 3.58 6.23 12.85
N LEU A 106 4.03 6.99 13.86
CA LEU A 106 5.43 7.41 13.98
C LEU A 106 6.39 6.21 14.05
N SER A 107 6.08 5.21 14.87
CA SER A 107 6.90 4.00 14.99
C SER A 107 6.99 3.23 13.66
N LYS A 108 5.90 3.18 12.88
CA LYS A 108 5.87 2.55 11.55
C LYS A 108 6.70 3.31 10.54
N LEU A 109 6.66 4.64 10.57
CA LEU A 109 7.48 5.48 9.72
C LEU A 109 8.98 5.29 10.02
N LEU A 110 9.35 5.21 11.30
CA LEU A 110 10.73 4.90 11.69
C LEU A 110 11.15 3.51 11.24
N TRP A 111 10.28 2.52 11.35
CA TRP A 111 10.55 1.19 10.86
C TRP A 111 10.84 1.20 9.35
N VAL A 112 10.01 1.86 8.53
CA VAL A 112 10.24 2.01 7.09
C VAL A 112 11.58 2.71 6.83
N ARG A 113 11.91 3.76 7.58
CA ARG A 113 13.20 4.44 7.46
C ARG A 113 14.37 3.50 7.75
N ASN A 114 14.27 2.67 8.79
CA ASN A 114 15.34 1.81 9.26
C ASN A 114 15.53 0.55 8.39
N HIS A 115 14.43 -0.02 7.88
CA HIS A 115 14.42 -1.33 7.21
C HIS A 115 14.19 -1.23 5.68
N GLU A 116 13.57 -0.13 5.21
CA GLU A 116 13.28 0.12 3.80
C GLU A 116 13.72 1.53 3.37
N PRO A 117 15.01 1.87 3.53
CA PRO A 117 15.50 3.25 3.34
C PRO A 117 15.26 3.79 1.92
N GLU A 118 15.26 2.94 0.91
CA GLU A 118 14.98 3.36 -0.46
C GLU A 118 13.51 3.74 -0.67
N VAL A 119 12.58 3.08 0.04
CA VAL A 119 11.15 3.43 0.05
C VAL A 119 10.96 4.74 0.81
N TYR A 120 11.58 4.86 2.00
CA TYR A 120 11.53 6.08 2.81
C TYR A 120 12.05 7.31 2.05
N ALA A 121 13.18 7.19 1.34
CA ALA A 121 13.76 8.30 0.57
C ALA A 121 12.84 8.81 -0.57
N LYS A 122 11.95 7.97 -1.06
CA LYS A 122 10.96 8.32 -2.10
C LYS A 122 9.63 8.78 -1.52
N CYS A 123 9.39 8.60 -0.22
CA CYS A 123 8.17 9.01 0.46
C CYS A 123 7.98 10.52 0.36
N ARG A 124 6.80 10.97 -0.03
CA ARG A 124 6.41 12.39 -0.11
C ARG A 124 5.22 12.70 0.78
N HIS A 125 4.35 11.72 0.99
CA HIS A 125 3.14 11.85 1.78
C HIS A 125 2.94 10.61 2.64
N ILE A 126 2.39 10.80 3.82
CA ILE A 126 2.00 9.76 4.76
C ILE A 126 0.51 9.93 4.97
N LEU A 127 -0.23 8.86 4.76
CA LEU A 127 -1.69 8.85 4.84
C LEU A 127 -2.14 7.68 5.73
N LEU A 128 -3.11 7.93 6.57
CA LEU A 128 -3.86 6.85 7.20
C LEU A 128 -4.74 6.16 6.16
N PRO A 129 -5.20 4.91 6.38
CA PRO A 129 -6.04 4.20 5.40
C PRO A 129 -7.27 5.01 4.96
N LYS A 130 -7.95 5.66 5.89
CA LYS A 130 -9.11 6.52 5.59
C LYS A 130 -8.74 7.75 4.75
N ASP A 131 -7.57 8.34 5.02
CA ASP A 131 -7.08 9.51 4.29
C ASP A 131 -6.66 9.13 2.87
N TYR A 132 -6.09 7.93 2.69
CA TYR A 132 -5.79 7.38 1.37
C TYR A 132 -7.08 7.16 0.56
N VAL A 133 -8.12 6.55 1.15
CA VAL A 133 -9.41 6.37 0.48
C VAL A 133 -10.01 7.72 0.08
N ARG A 134 -9.98 8.70 0.99
CA ARG A 134 -10.44 10.06 0.66
C ARG A 134 -9.62 10.67 -0.47
N TYR A 135 -8.30 10.61 -0.42
CA TYR A 135 -7.43 11.10 -1.49
C TYR A 135 -7.79 10.45 -2.85
N MET A 136 -8.05 9.14 -2.88
CA MET A 136 -8.47 8.45 -4.11
C MET A 136 -9.83 8.92 -4.64
N LEU A 137 -10.70 9.42 -3.77
CA LEU A 137 -12.02 9.93 -4.16
C LEU A 137 -12.01 11.40 -4.55
N THR A 138 -11.13 12.22 -3.98
CA THR A 138 -11.16 13.68 -4.11
C THR A 138 -9.92 14.27 -4.79
N GLY A 139 -8.80 13.57 -4.77
CA GLY A 139 -7.49 14.09 -5.18
C GLY A 139 -6.80 14.97 -4.12
N ASP A 140 -7.43 15.21 -2.97
CA ASP A 140 -6.92 16.12 -1.94
C ASP A 140 -6.20 15.38 -0.81
N PHE A 141 -4.99 15.86 -0.45
CA PHE A 141 -4.28 15.41 0.75
C PHE A 141 -4.79 16.17 1.97
N ALA A 142 -5.37 15.47 2.91
CA ALA A 142 -5.75 16.01 4.21
C ALA A 142 -5.90 14.88 5.23
N THR A 143 -5.86 15.21 6.51
CA THR A 143 -6.23 14.34 7.63
C THR A 143 -7.11 15.13 8.58
N GLU A 144 -7.56 14.51 9.67
CA GLU A 144 -8.31 15.20 10.70
C GLU A 144 -7.54 15.20 12.04
N VAL A 145 -7.85 16.13 12.92
CA VAL A 145 -6.99 16.46 14.08
C VAL A 145 -6.94 15.37 15.15
N SER A 146 -7.99 14.59 15.34
CA SER A 146 -7.99 13.55 16.38
C SER A 146 -7.08 12.38 15.99
N ASP A 147 -7.09 11.96 14.72
CA ASP A 147 -6.18 10.95 14.22
C ASP A 147 -4.74 11.47 14.08
N ALA A 148 -4.57 12.76 13.75
CA ALA A 148 -3.24 13.38 13.68
C ALA A 148 -2.53 13.32 15.04
N SER A 149 -3.24 13.49 16.15
CA SER A 149 -2.71 13.27 17.50
C SER A 149 -2.21 11.82 17.69
N GLY A 150 -2.99 10.81 17.25
CA GLY A 150 -2.59 9.41 17.30
C GLY A 150 -1.42 9.06 16.37
N MET A 151 -1.18 9.84 15.32
CA MET A 151 -0.01 9.67 14.46
C MET A 151 1.32 10.02 15.14
N GLN A 152 1.30 10.83 16.21
CA GLN A 152 2.47 11.36 16.91
C GLN A 152 3.39 12.21 16.01
N MET A 153 2.83 12.93 15.06
CA MET A 153 3.56 13.75 14.08
C MET A 153 2.99 15.17 13.97
N LEU A 154 2.27 15.62 14.99
CA LEU A 154 1.79 17.00 15.15
C LEU A 154 2.87 17.88 15.75
#